data_1d6a093aaf060755c8410df446990cc8
#
_entry.id   1d6a093aaf060755c8410df446990cc8
#
_cell.length_a   1.000
_cell.length_b   1.000
_cell.length_c   1.000
_cell.angle_alpha   90.00
_cell.angle_beta   90.00
_cell.angle_gamma   90.00
#
_symmetry.space_group_name_H-M   'P 1'
#
loop_
_entity.id
_entity.type
_entity.pdbx_description
1 polymer ?
#
loop_
_entity_poly.entity_id
_entity_poly.type
_entity_poly.pdbx_seq_one_letter_code
_entity_poly.pdbx_strand_id
1 'polypeptide(L)'
;MLFKIKLNTIIIDMFSKKNIEEQILVIFGSNGDLSRRKLLPAIFQLYLNNLLPKKFIVIGTGSMEKDETANREDVKSAIVEFTPDSKHFDPEKLDGFLSCVYYQKVHNQTESDFGVLKNYIDKLSIDLNIIRNIIYYFSIPPFLYEVVANHLVQYGLNQEEDGWKRIIVEKPFGYSYDTAVALDQKLHVGFHEDQIYRIDHYLGKETIQNIMVTRFYNGFFEPIWNRKYVDRVEITAAEKIGVGDRGGYYDSSGAMRDMIQNHLLQVLAIVAMEPPVIFDSDSIRNETVKTHQYRKCTQAGDTRTIHSYSS
;
A
#
# COMPACT_ATOMS: atom_id res chain seq x y z
N MET A 1 5.72 -30.90 3.50
CA MET A 1 4.42 -30.64 2.90
C MET A 1 3.37 -30.26 3.97
N LEU A 2 3.20 -30.98 5.05
CA LEU A 2 2.24 -30.66 6.15
C LEU A 2 2.52 -29.33 6.88
N PHE A 3 3.78 -28.92 7.01
CA PHE A 3 4.15 -27.66 7.67
C PHE A 3 3.75 -26.41 6.87
N LYS A 4 3.83 -26.50 5.53
CA LYS A 4 3.43 -25.41 4.62
C LYS A 4 1.91 -25.16 4.63
N ILE A 5 1.13 -26.23 4.79
CA ILE A 5 -0.33 -26.17 4.85
C ILE A 5 -0.80 -25.52 6.17
N LYS A 6 -0.16 -25.87 7.32
CA LYS A 6 -0.52 -25.28 8.62
C LYS A 6 -0.15 -23.80 8.73
N LEU A 7 0.98 -23.39 8.16
CA LEU A 7 1.43 -21.97 8.21
C LEU A 7 0.51 -21.08 7.37
N ASN A 8 0.16 -21.53 6.15
CA ASN A 8 -0.80 -20.80 5.31
C ASN A 8 -2.18 -20.74 5.97
N THR A 9 -2.61 -21.79 6.67
CA THR A 9 -3.90 -21.80 7.38
C THR A 9 -3.90 -20.84 8.57
N ILE A 10 -2.80 -20.74 9.32
CA ILE A 10 -2.67 -19.82 10.45
C ILE A 10 -2.66 -18.36 9.96
N ILE A 11 -1.93 -18.05 8.88
CA ILE A 11 -1.89 -16.71 8.28
C ILE A 11 -3.27 -16.35 7.71
N ILE A 12 -3.91 -17.27 7.00
CA ILE A 12 -5.26 -17.09 6.47
C ILE A 12 -6.27 -16.93 7.62
N ASP A 13 -6.17 -17.69 8.72
CA ASP A 13 -7.06 -17.55 9.88
C ASP A 13 -6.85 -16.24 10.64
N MET A 14 -5.64 -15.70 10.68
CA MET A 14 -5.38 -14.37 11.26
C MET A 14 -6.01 -13.23 10.45
N PHE A 15 -6.10 -13.39 9.13
CA PHE A 15 -6.72 -12.42 8.22
C PHE A 15 -8.19 -12.72 7.91
N SER A 16 -8.65 -13.98 7.98
CA SER A 16 -9.99 -14.40 7.58
C SER A 16 -11.06 -14.25 8.67
N LYS A 17 -10.70 -14.05 9.93
CA LYS A 17 -11.66 -13.95 11.05
C LYS A 17 -12.10 -12.54 11.44
N LYS A 18 -11.55 -11.48 10.84
CA LYS A 18 -12.16 -10.16 10.93
C LYS A 18 -13.27 -10.09 9.88
N ASN A 19 -14.50 -9.86 10.31
CA ASN A 19 -15.55 -9.38 9.41
C ASN A 19 -15.02 -8.11 8.77
N ILE A 20 -14.55 -8.23 7.52
CA ILE A 20 -14.08 -7.08 6.75
C ILE A 20 -15.31 -6.22 6.51
N GLU A 21 -15.27 -4.98 6.98
CA GLU A 21 -16.37 -4.03 6.85
C GLU A 21 -16.59 -3.66 5.38
N GLU A 22 -17.84 -3.37 5.03
CA GLU A 22 -18.19 -2.82 3.71
C GLU A 22 -17.37 -1.59 3.41
N GLN A 23 -16.89 -1.44 2.18
CA GLN A 23 -16.01 -0.31 1.84
C GLN A 23 -16.05 0.07 0.36
N ILE A 24 -15.73 1.33 0.11
CA ILE A 24 -15.57 1.95 -1.19
C ILE A 24 -14.09 2.21 -1.40
N LEU A 25 -13.52 1.75 -2.50
CA LEU A 25 -12.16 2.09 -2.90
C LEU A 25 -12.19 3.12 -4.03
N VAL A 26 -11.76 4.34 -3.76
CA VAL A 26 -11.61 5.39 -4.76
C VAL A 26 -10.15 5.44 -5.22
N ILE A 27 -9.90 5.23 -6.51
CA ILE A 27 -8.55 5.23 -7.08
C ILE A 27 -8.34 6.50 -7.89
N PHE A 28 -7.56 7.44 -7.36
CA PHE A 28 -7.12 8.60 -8.12
C PHE A 28 -6.04 8.20 -9.11
N GLY A 29 -6.26 8.49 -10.41
CA GLY A 29 -5.36 8.04 -11.47
C GLY A 29 -5.59 6.58 -11.90
N SER A 30 -6.84 6.13 -11.94
CA SER A 30 -7.22 4.75 -12.28
C SER A 30 -6.79 4.31 -13.68
N ASN A 31 -6.59 5.25 -14.59
CA ASN A 31 -6.11 5.00 -15.96
C ASN A 31 -4.57 4.95 -16.07
N GLY A 32 -3.85 5.21 -14.99
CA GLY A 32 -2.38 5.22 -14.94
C GLY A 32 -1.77 3.81 -14.96
N ASP A 33 -0.47 3.77 -15.24
CA ASP A 33 0.29 2.51 -15.36
C ASP A 33 0.23 1.66 -14.08
N LEU A 34 0.40 2.27 -12.90
CA LEU A 34 0.33 1.58 -11.61
C LEU A 34 -1.04 0.92 -11.39
N SER A 35 -2.13 1.64 -11.65
CA SER A 35 -3.48 1.11 -11.50
C SER A 35 -3.72 -0.06 -12.45
N ARG A 36 -3.40 0.10 -13.72
CA ARG A 36 -3.61 -0.91 -14.74
C ARG A 36 -2.77 -2.16 -14.51
N ARG A 37 -1.47 -1.99 -14.24
CA ARG A 37 -0.52 -3.12 -14.14
C ARG A 37 -0.53 -3.82 -12.80
N LYS A 38 -0.92 -3.13 -11.73
CA LYS A 38 -0.76 -3.66 -10.36
C LYS A 38 -2.05 -3.64 -9.55
N LEU A 39 -2.70 -2.47 -9.41
CA LEU A 39 -3.81 -2.36 -8.48
C LEU A 39 -5.04 -3.16 -8.93
N LEU A 40 -5.51 -2.93 -10.15
CA LEU A 40 -6.71 -3.61 -10.66
C LEU A 40 -6.52 -5.14 -10.71
N PRO A 41 -5.40 -5.68 -11.22
CA PRO A 41 -5.11 -7.11 -11.12
C PRO A 41 -5.08 -7.65 -9.70
N ALA A 42 -4.46 -6.90 -8.75
CA ALA A 42 -4.37 -7.33 -7.35
C ALA A 42 -5.75 -7.34 -6.66
N ILE A 43 -6.58 -6.32 -6.89
CA ILE A 43 -7.94 -6.25 -6.34
C ILE A 43 -8.79 -7.39 -6.91
N PHE A 44 -8.66 -7.69 -8.20
CA PHE A 44 -9.34 -8.83 -8.80
C PHE A 44 -8.90 -10.17 -8.20
N GLN A 45 -7.60 -10.33 -7.88
CA GLN A 45 -7.12 -11.52 -7.17
C GLN A 45 -7.71 -11.63 -5.76
N LEU A 46 -7.86 -10.52 -5.03
CA LEU A 46 -8.56 -10.51 -3.75
C LEU A 46 -10.02 -10.93 -3.90
N TYR A 47 -10.70 -10.45 -4.97
CA TYR A 47 -12.07 -10.85 -5.28
C TYR A 47 -12.20 -12.35 -5.55
N LEU A 48 -11.32 -12.91 -6.39
CA LEU A 48 -11.29 -14.35 -6.70
C LEU A 48 -11.09 -15.23 -5.46
N ASN A 49 -10.32 -14.75 -4.50
CA ASN A 49 -10.02 -15.46 -3.26
C ASN A 49 -11.02 -15.18 -2.12
N ASN A 50 -12.12 -14.46 -2.39
CA ASN A 50 -13.12 -14.05 -1.41
C ASN A 50 -12.52 -13.29 -0.21
N LEU A 51 -11.50 -12.46 -0.47
CA LEU A 51 -10.80 -11.62 0.52
C LEU A 51 -11.32 -10.18 0.54
N LEU A 52 -12.29 -9.83 -0.30
CA LEU A 52 -12.98 -8.54 -0.27
C LEU A 52 -14.24 -8.61 0.61
N PRO A 53 -14.71 -7.48 1.15
CA PRO A 53 -15.99 -7.42 1.84
C PRO A 53 -17.15 -7.87 0.95
N LYS A 54 -18.25 -8.30 1.57
CA LYS A 54 -19.46 -8.70 0.82
C LYS A 54 -20.02 -7.55 -0.03
N LYS A 55 -19.97 -6.33 0.48
CA LYS A 55 -20.26 -5.12 -0.27
C LYS A 55 -18.97 -4.34 -0.43
N PHE A 56 -18.49 -4.31 -1.65
CA PHE A 56 -17.27 -3.65 -2.06
C PHE A 56 -17.45 -3.05 -3.45
N ILE A 57 -17.07 -1.81 -3.63
CA ILE A 57 -17.02 -1.16 -4.93
C ILE A 57 -15.70 -0.45 -5.16
N VAL A 58 -15.31 -0.34 -6.42
CA VAL A 58 -14.17 0.45 -6.88
C VAL A 58 -14.69 1.63 -7.70
N ILE A 59 -14.31 2.84 -7.35
CA ILE A 59 -14.56 4.04 -8.14
C ILE A 59 -13.21 4.50 -8.71
N GLY A 60 -13.01 4.27 -10.00
CA GLY A 60 -11.87 4.83 -10.71
C GLY A 60 -12.08 6.31 -10.99
N THR A 61 -11.04 7.13 -10.82
CA THR A 61 -11.09 8.53 -11.25
C THR A 61 -9.94 8.88 -12.18
N GLY A 62 -10.17 9.84 -13.07
CA GLY A 62 -9.20 10.33 -14.04
C GLY A 62 -9.76 11.49 -14.85
N SER A 63 -8.92 12.14 -15.67
CA SER A 63 -9.29 13.30 -16.48
C SER A 63 -10.04 12.96 -17.76
N MET A 64 -10.03 11.69 -18.17
CA MET A 64 -10.68 11.26 -19.41
C MET A 64 -12.20 11.15 -19.23
N GLU A 65 -12.96 11.58 -20.24
CA GLU A 65 -14.40 11.31 -20.32
C GLU A 65 -14.60 9.83 -20.69
N LYS A 66 -15.30 9.09 -19.83
CA LYS A 66 -15.65 7.70 -20.05
C LYS A 66 -17.02 7.40 -19.45
N ASP A 67 -17.82 6.63 -20.14
CA ASP A 67 -18.97 5.99 -19.52
C ASP A 67 -18.55 4.71 -18.76
N GLU A 68 -19.47 4.14 -18.01
CA GLU A 68 -19.18 2.95 -17.20
C GLU A 68 -18.81 1.74 -18.06
N THR A 69 -19.38 1.61 -19.25
CA THR A 69 -19.11 0.50 -20.18
C THR A 69 -17.69 0.55 -20.69
N ALA A 70 -17.26 1.72 -21.18
CA ALA A 70 -15.90 1.95 -21.65
C ALA A 70 -14.87 1.75 -20.51
N ASN A 71 -15.21 2.21 -19.30
CA ASN A 71 -14.33 1.98 -18.15
C ASN A 71 -14.21 0.50 -17.79
N ARG A 72 -15.30 -0.26 -17.78
CA ARG A 72 -15.29 -1.71 -17.50
C ARG A 72 -14.48 -2.49 -18.54
N GLU A 73 -14.57 -2.13 -19.81
CA GLU A 73 -13.76 -2.75 -20.87
C GLU A 73 -12.26 -2.44 -20.69
N ASP A 74 -11.89 -1.21 -20.30
CA ASP A 74 -10.50 -0.85 -19.98
C ASP A 74 -9.97 -1.64 -18.77
N VAL A 75 -10.78 -1.77 -17.72
CA VAL A 75 -10.43 -2.55 -16.53
C VAL A 75 -10.29 -4.04 -16.87
N LYS A 76 -11.22 -4.58 -17.66
CA LYS A 76 -11.16 -5.95 -18.17
C LYS A 76 -9.87 -6.20 -18.94
N SER A 77 -9.54 -5.30 -19.86
CA SER A 77 -8.32 -5.38 -20.66
C SER A 77 -7.07 -5.38 -19.77
N ALA A 78 -7.02 -4.50 -18.77
CA ALA A 78 -5.91 -4.44 -17.82
C ALA A 78 -5.77 -5.73 -16.99
N ILE A 79 -6.87 -6.28 -16.50
CA ILE A 79 -6.87 -7.53 -15.74
C ILE A 79 -6.37 -8.69 -16.62
N VAL A 80 -6.88 -8.80 -17.84
CA VAL A 80 -6.48 -9.87 -18.77
C VAL A 80 -5.01 -9.76 -19.18
N GLU A 81 -4.53 -8.55 -19.42
CA GLU A 81 -3.14 -8.30 -19.84
C GLU A 81 -2.12 -8.54 -18.72
N PHE A 82 -2.44 -8.12 -17.49
CA PHE A 82 -1.44 -8.06 -16.42
C PHE A 82 -1.63 -9.10 -15.30
N THR A 83 -2.62 -9.97 -15.39
CA THR A 83 -2.75 -11.08 -14.43
C THR A 83 -2.17 -12.36 -15.00
N PRO A 84 -1.26 -13.04 -14.29
CA PRO A 84 -0.81 -14.38 -14.68
C PRO A 84 -1.99 -15.33 -14.80
N ASP A 85 -1.93 -16.25 -15.78
CA ASP A 85 -2.95 -17.27 -16.04
C ASP A 85 -4.35 -16.72 -16.37
N SER A 86 -4.43 -15.47 -16.83
CA SER A 86 -5.70 -14.81 -17.20
C SER A 86 -6.56 -15.59 -18.21
N LYS A 87 -5.95 -16.49 -18.99
CA LYS A 87 -6.64 -17.34 -19.97
C LYS A 87 -7.57 -18.38 -19.32
N HIS A 88 -7.42 -18.62 -18.02
CA HIS A 88 -8.20 -19.59 -17.25
C HIS A 88 -9.21 -18.95 -16.29
N PHE A 89 -9.42 -17.64 -16.41
CA PHE A 89 -10.43 -16.98 -15.59
C PHE A 89 -11.84 -17.42 -15.95
N ASP A 90 -12.62 -17.69 -14.91
CA ASP A 90 -14.04 -17.86 -15.03
C ASP A 90 -14.69 -16.54 -15.50
N PRO A 91 -15.32 -16.50 -16.69
CA PRO A 91 -15.94 -15.27 -17.19
C PRO A 91 -16.99 -14.70 -16.25
N GLU A 92 -17.77 -15.54 -15.55
CA GLU A 92 -18.80 -15.10 -14.61
C GLU A 92 -18.18 -14.35 -13.41
N LYS A 93 -17.03 -14.81 -12.93
CA LYS A 93 -16.30 -14.12 -11.85
C LYS A 93 -15.72 -12.78 -12.30
N LEU A 94 -15.22 -12.71 -13.53
CA LEU A 94 -14.74 -11.46 -14.09
C LEU A 94 -15.88 -10.46 -14.27
N ASP A 95 -16.99 -10.86 -14.84
CA ASP A 95 -18.17 -10.02 -15.02
C ASP A 95 -18.77 -9.60 -13.66
N GLY A 96 -18.79 -10.50 -12.68
CA GLY A 96 -19.18 -10.20 -11.32
C GLY A 96 -18.29 -9.13 -10.68
N PHE A 97 -16.98 -9.19 -10.85
CA PHE A 97 -16.05 -8.15 -10.39
C PHE A 97 -16.29 -6.82 -11.14
N LEU A 98 -16.42 -6.85 -12.46
CA LEU A 98 -16.63 -5.66 -13.27
C LEU A 98 -17.95 -4.94 -12.90
N SER A 99 -18.96 -5.66 -12.41
CA SER A 99 -20.20 -5.05 -11.91
C SER A 99 -19.99 -4.16 -10.68
N CYS A 100 -18.90 -4.39 -9.92
CA CYS A 100 -18.52 -3.58 -8.76
C CYS A 100 -17.62 -2.39 -9.13
N VAL A 101 -17.30 -2.19 -10.43
CA VAL A 101 -16.40 -1.15 -10.90
C VAL A 101 -17.17 0.00 -11.53
N TYR A 102 -16.92 1.20 -11.01
CA TYR A 102 -17.55 2.46 -11.40
C TYR A 102 -16.49 3.46 -11.84
N TYR A 103 -16.89 4.54 -12.49
CA TYR A 103 -15.97 5.60 -12.91
C TYR A 103 -16.60 6.98 -12.74
N GLN A 104 -15.81 7.91 -12.24
CA GLN A 104 -16.16 9.32 -12.19
C GLN A 104 -15.01 10.14 -12.76
N LYS A 105 -15.28 10.96 -13.76
CA LYS A 105 -14.31 11.94 -14.26
C LYS A 105 -13.97 12.95 -13.17
N VAL A 106 -12.69 13.05 -12.85
CA VAL A 106 -12.13 14.01 -11.87
C VAL A 106 -10.78 14.49 -12.37
N HIS A 107 -10.63 15.80 -12.55
CA HIS A 107 -9.32 16.42 -12.72
C HIS A 107 -8.74 16.75 -11.34
N ASN A 108 -7.63 16.14 -10.99
CA ASN A 108 -7.05 16.27 -9.65
C ASN A 108 -6.78 17.71 -9.21
N GLN A 109 -6.59 18.64 -10.15
CA GLN A 109 -6.33 20.07 -9.89
C GLN A 109 -7.60 20.93 -9.95
N THR A 110 -8.75 20.36 -10.28
CA THR A 110 -10.03 21.10 -10.40
C THR A 110 -10.87 20.85 -9.16
N GLU A 111 -10.95 21.83 -8.29
CA GLU A 111 -11.67 21.76 -7.02
C GLU A 111 -13.12 21.31 -7.18
N SER A 112 -13.87 21.91 -8.13
CA SER A 112 -15.28 21.62 -8.35
C SER A 112 -15.58 20.16 -8.67
N ASP A 113 -14.63 19.44 -9.28
CA ASP A 113 -14.79 18.03 -9.63
C ASP A 113 -14.92 17.13 -8.37
N PHE A 114 -14.39 17.58 -7.23
CA PHE A 114 -14.54 16.86 -5.96
C PHE A 114 -15.93 16.97 -5.36
N GLY A 115 -16.64 18.06 -5.65
CA GLY A 115 -18.09 18.17 -5.36
C GLY A 115 -18.90 17.19 -6.19
N VAL A 116 -18.55 17.01 -7.47
CA VAL A 116 -19.18 16.00 -8.34
C VAL A 116 -18.86 14.59 -7.83
N LEU A 117 -17.61 14.32 -7.46
CA LEU A 117 -17.20 13.04 -6.87
C LEU A 117 -17.98 12.73 -5.59
N LYS A 118 -18.13 13.71 -4.69
CA LYS A 118 -18.92 13.56 -3.47
C LYS A 118 -20.35 13.13 -3.78
N ASN A 119 -21.03 13.88 -4.64
CA ASN A 119 -22.41 13.57 -5.04
C ASN A 119 -22.52 12.17 -5.67
N TYR A 120 -21.51 11.75 -6.43
CA TYR A 120 -21.48 10.44 -7.03
C TYR A 120 -21.31 9.32 -6.00
N ILE A 121 -20.42 9.51 -5.02
CA ILE A 121 -20.24 8.59 -3.88
C ILE A 121 -21.54 8.51 -3.07
N ASP A 122 -22.15 9.64 -2.76
CA ASP A 122 -23.40 9.70 -1.99
C ASP A 122 -24.52 8.94 -2.71
N LYS A 123 -24.67 9.14 -4.01
CA LYS A 123 -25.64 8.43 -4.84
C LYS A 123 -25.39 6.91 -4.82
N LEU A 124 -24.17 6.47 -5.11
CA LEU A 124 -23.84 5.03 -5.12
C LEU A 124 -24.04 4.40 -3.74
N SER A 125 -23.72 5.13 -2.65
CA SER A 125 -23.92 4.63 -1.29
C SER A 125 -25.39 4.35 -0.99
N ILE A 126 -26.30 5.21 -1.48
CA ILE A 126 -27.75 5.04 -1.33
C ILE A 126 -28.24 3.90 -2.23
N ASP A 127 -27.90 3.94 -3.52
CA ASP A 127 -28.39 3.00 -4.53
C ASP A 127 -27.99 1.55 -4.20
N LEU A 128 -26.77 1.35 -3.67
CA LEU A 128 -26.21 0.04 -3.33
C LEU A 128 -26.36 -0.30 -1.83
N ASN A 129 -26.91 0.61 -1.04
CA ASN A 129 -27.00 0.48 0.42
C ASN A 129 -25.67 0.02 1.03
N ILE A 130 -24.58 0.76 0.73
CA ILE A 130 -23.22 0.49 1.22
C ILE A 130 -22.79 1.58 2.19
N ILE A 131 -22.11 1.19 3.28
CA ILE A 131 -21.54 2.12 4.26
C ILE A 131 -20.38 2.90 3.61
N ARG A 132 -20.27 4.19 3.93
CA ARG A 132 -19.23 5.07 3.39
C ARG A 132 -17.88 4.94 4.11
N ASN A 133 -17.43 3.73 4.35
CA ASN A 133 -16.06 3.43 4.68
C ASN A 133 -15.22 3.57 3.41
N ILE A 134 -14.37 4.58 3.33
CA ILE A 134 -13.72 4.93 2.06
C ILE A 134 -12.21 4.86 2.18
N ILE A 135 -11.60 4.16 1.23
CA ILE A 135 -10.17 4.20 0.99
C ILE A 135 -9.92 5.06 -0.26
N TYR A 136 -9.18 6.14 -0.11
CA TYR A 136 -8.70 6.95 -1.22
C TYR A 136 -7.27 6.51 -1.56
N TYR A 137 -7.09 5.87 -2.70
CA TYR A 137 -5.78 5.42 -3.18
C TYR A 137 -5.20 6.44 -4.15
N PHE A 138 -4.05 7.02 -3.80
CA PHE A 138 -3.38 8.03 -4.63
C PHE A 138 -2.40 7.36 -5.61
N SER A 139 -2.94 6.82 -6.72
CA SER A 139 -2.17 6.32 -7.86
C SER A 139 -1.83 7.45 -8.84
N ILE A 140 -1.35 8.56 -8.30
CA ILE A 140 -1.04 9.81 -8.98
C ILE A 140 0.38 10.27 -8.65
N PRO A 141 0.97 11.19 -9.42
CA PRO A 141 2.27 11.75 -9.09
C PRO A 141 2.30 12.42 -7.70
N PRO A 142 3.41 12.31 -6.93
CA PRO A 142 3.48 12.80 -5.55
C PRO A 142 3.22 14.30 -5.37
N PHE A 143 3.50 15.12 -6.38
CA PHE A 143 3.21 16.56 -6.32
C PHE A 143 1.72 16.89 -6.30
N LEU A 144 0.84 15.92 -6.60
CA LEU A 144 -0.61 16.06 -6.53
C LEU A 144 -1.19 15.59 -5.18
N TYR A 145 -0.42 14.95 -4.31
CA TYR A 145 -0.94 14.41 -3.04
C TYR A 145 -1.57 15.49 -2.17
N GLU A 146 -0.86 16.61 -2.00
CA GLU A 146 -1.37 17.78 -1.26
C GLU A 146 -2.65 18.34 -1.89
N VAL A 147 -2.65 18.52 -3.20
CA VAL A 147 -3.78 19.13 -3.93
C VAL A 147 -5.03 18.26 -3.75
N VAL A 148 -4.92 16.97 -3.97
CA VAL A 148 -6.04 16.03 -3.84
C VAL A 148 -6.50 15.93 -2.38
N ALA A 149 -5.58 15.86 -1.42
CA ALA A 149 -5.92 15.83 0.00
C ALA A 149 -6.69 17.09 0.43
N ASN A 150 -6.23 18.27 0.02
CA ASN A 150 -6.92 19.54 0.31
C ASN A 150 -8.33 19.60 -0.30
N HIS A 151 -8.51 19.15 -1.54
CA HIS A 151 -9.84 19.10 -2.17
C HIS A 151 -10.77 18.11 -1.45
N LEU A 152 -10.27 16.93 -1.01
CA LEU A 152 -11.05 16.00 -0.20
C LEU A 152 -11.53 16.64 1.11
N VAL A 153 -10.66 17.38 1.79
CA VAL A 153 -11.00 18.12 3.03
C VAL A 153 -12.05 19.19 2.76
N GLN A 154 -11.88 19.95 1.71
CA GLN A 154 -12.75 21.07 1.35
C GLN A 154 -14.20 20.65 1.10
N TYR A 155 -14.40 19.44 0.57
CA TYR A 155 -15.72 18.85 0.36
C TYR A 155 -16.19 17.92 1.48
N GLY A 156 -15.45 17.86 2.61
CA GLY A 156 -15.80 17.03 3.77
C GLY A 156 -15.68 15.51 3.51
N LEU A 157 -14.91 15.13 2.47
CA LEU A 157 -14.68 13.74 2.10
C LEU A 157 -13.68 13.01 3.04
N ASN A 158 -13.07 13.75 3.96
CA ASN A 158 -12.22 13.24 5.04
C ASN A 158 -12.97 12.99 6.35
N GLN A 159 -14.23 13.46 6.48
CA GLN A 159 -15.01 13.37 7.70
C GLN A 159 -15.51 11.94 7.94
N GLU A 160 -15.47 11.48 9.18
CA GLU A 160 -15.80 10.09 9.57
C GLU A 160 -17.19 9.94 10.21
N GLU A 161 -18.09 10.92 10.03
CA GLU A 161 -19.45 10.89 10.61
C GLU A 161 -20.31 9.72 10.11
N ASP A 162 -20.04 9.24 8.89
CA ASP A 162 -20.82 8.22 8.19
C ASP A 162 -20.03 6.97 7.78
N GLY A 163 -18.87 6.81 8.36
CA GLY A 163 -17.92 5.74 8.11
C GLY A 163 -16.49 6.26 8.10
N TRP A 164 -15.52 5.39 8.33
CA TRP A 164 -14.12 5.77 8.36
C TRP A 164 -13.58 6.15 6.97
N LYS A 165 -12.60 7.03 6.95
CA LYS A 165 -11.91 7.50 5.74
C LYS A 165 -10.41 7.24 5.88
N ARG A 166 -9.78 6.71 4.84
CA ARG A 166 -8.35 6.42 4.82
C ARG A 166 -7.74 6.87 3.51
N ILE A 167 -6.54 7.44 3.55
CA ILE A 167 -5.75 7.72 2.36
C ILE A 167 -4.56 6.78 2.28
N ILE A 168 -4.32 6.25 1.09
CA ILE A 168 -3.13 5.46 0.79
C ILE A 168 -2.26 6.28 -0.16
N VAL A 169 -1.01 6.51 0.24
CA VAL A 169 -0.01 7.22 -0.54
C VAL A 169 1.18 6.32 -0.86
N GLU A 170 1.65 6.43 -2.10
CA GLU A 170 2.80 5.70 -2.62
C GLU A 170 4.09 6.50 -2.43
N LYS A 171 5.22 5.81 -2.42
CA LYS A 171 6.51 6.51 -2.49
C LYS A 171 6.69 7.23 -3.84
N PRO A 172 7.50 8.32 -3.87
CA PRO A 172 8.31 8.88 -2.79
C PRO A 172 7.51 9.78 -1.84
N PHE A 173 7.86 9.70 -0.55
CA PHE A 173 7.32 10.59 0.49
C PHE A 173 8.23 11.80 0.69
N GLY A 174 8.53 12.52 -0.40
CA GLY A 174 9.55 13.56 -0.46
C GLY A 174 10.91 13.03 -0.94
N TYR A 175 11.81 13.96 -1.27
CA TYR A 175 13.15 13.66 -1.78
C TYR A 175 14.26 13.92 -0.74
N SER A 176 13.91 14.59 0.37
CA SER A 176 14.78 14.88 1.51
C SER A 176 13.95 14.83 2.79
N TYR A 177 14.62 14.92 3.95
CA TYR A 177 13.93 15.03 5.23
C TYR A 177 12.95 16.20 5.26
N ASP A 178 13.39 17.38 4.83
CA ASP A 178 12.57 18.60 4.87
C ASP A 178 11.33 18.49 3.97
N THR A 179 11.48 17.93 2.77
CA THR A 179 10.36 17.71 1.84
C THR A 179 9.42 16.62 2.33
N ALA A 180 9.93 15.61 3.03
CA ALA A 180 9.09 14.58 3.65
C ALA A 180 8.27 15.14 4.81
N VAL A 181 8.90 15.94 5.68
CA VAL A 181 8.21 16.64 6.78
C VAL A 181 7.16 17.63 6.22
N ALA A 182 7.50 18.38 5.19
CA ALA A 182 6.56 19.30 4.56
C ALA A 182 5.34 18.58 3.98
N LEU A 183 5.54 17.45 3.28
CA LEU A 183 4.43 16.65 2.76
C LEU A 183 3.58 16.07 3.90
N ASP A 184 4.22 15.56 4.94
CA ASP A 184 3.55 15.04 6.12
C ASP A 184 2.65 16.09 6.78
N GLN A 185 3.18 17.28 7.04
CA GLN A 185 2.42 18.40 7.59
C GLN A 185 1.22 18.78 6.72
N LYS A 186 1.39 18.77 5.40
CA LYS A 186 0.31 19.09 4.45
C LYS A 186 -0.82 18.05 4.47
N LEU A 187 -0.49 16.78 4.59
CA LEU A 187 -1.52 15.74 4.71
C LEU A 187 -2.25 15.84 6.06
N HIS A 188 -1.54 16.23 7.14
CA HIS A 188 -2.12 16.40 8.47
C HIS A 188 -2.98 17.65 8.64
N VAL A 189 -3.08 18.52 7.65
CA VAL A 189 -4.04 19.64 7.67
C VAL A 189 -5.49 19.14 7.76
N GLY A 190 -5.78 17.98 7.20
CA GLY A 190 -7.14 17.46 7.17
C GLY A 190 -7.31 15.97 7.45
N PHE A 191 -6.23 15.24 7.61
CA PHE A 191 -6.28 13.82 7.96
C PHE A 191 -5.48 13.56 9.22
N HIS A 192 -5.98 12.73 10.12
CA HIS A 192 -5.26 12.25 11.28
C HIS A 192 -4.26 11.15 10.89
N GLU A 193 -3.24 10.89 11.72
CA GLU A 193 -2.20 9.89 11.40
C GLU A 193 -2.78 8.48 11.19
N ASP A 194 -3.81 8.11 11.91
CA ASP A 194 -4.51 6.82 11.76
C ASP A 194 -5.33 6.70 10.47
N GLN A 195 -5.54 7.83 9.77
CA GLN A 195 -6.16 7.88 8.44
C GLN A 195 -5.15 7.81 7.30
N ILE A 196 -3.83 7.97 7.57
CA ILE A 196 -2.79 8.07 6.54
C ILE A 196 -1.97 6.78 6.48
N TYR A 197 -2.04 6.09 5.34
CA TYR A 197 -1.31 4.86 5.07
C TYR A 197 -0.21 5.12 4.04
N ARG A 198 1.03 5.18 4.51
CA ARG A 198 2.23 5.27 3.67
C ARG A 198 2.68 3.86 3.37
N ILE A 199 2.65 3.45 2.10
CA ILE A 199 2.95 2.07 1.76
C ILE A 199 4.36 1.89 1.23
N ASP A 200 5.01 0.80 1.70
CA ASP A 200 6.24 0.26 1.15
C ASP A 200 5.97 -1.17 0.66
N HIS A 201 6.03 -1.38 -0.65
CA HIS A 201 5.72 -2.66 -1.26
C HIS A 201 6.65 -3.81 -0.82
N TYR A 202 7.84 -3.52 -0.27
CA TYR A 202 8.73 -4.55 0.28
C TYR A 202 8.13 -5.19 1.53
N LEU A 203 7.46 -4.41 2.38
CA LEU A 203 6.78 -4.95 3.57
C LEU A 203 5.62 -5.90 3.23
N GLY A 204 5.05 -5.76 2.03
CA GLY A 204 4.04 -6.68 1.50
C GLY A 204 4.59 -7.96 0.88
N LYS A 205 5.92 -8.09 0.67
CA LYS A 205 6.50 -9.31 0.09
C LYS A 205 6.39 -10.47 1.09
N GLU A 206 5.93 -11.62 0.60
CA GLU A 206 5.78 -12.85 1.40
C GLU A 206 7.06 -13.23 2.15
N THR A 207 8.22 -13.05 1.52
CA THR A 207 9.53 -13.32 2.15
C THR A 207 9.79 -12.44 3.37
N ILE A 208 9.37 -11.18 3.34
CA ILE A 208 9.54 -10.24 4.47
C ILE A 208 8.54 -10.55 5.58
N GLN A 209 7.29 -10.83 5.23
CA GLN A 209 6.28 -11.25 6.20
C GLN A 209 6.68 -12.56 6.90
N ASN A 210 7.30 -13.49 6.17
CA ASN A 210 7.83 -14.73 6.74
C ASN A 210 8.92 -14.51 7.78
N ILE A 211 9.71 -13.43 7.70
CA ILE A 211 10.69 -13.08 8.75
C ILE A 211 9.97 -12.82 10.07
N MET A 212 8.88 -12.05 10.05
CA MET A 212 8.09 -11.76 11.25
C MET A 212 7.50 -13.05 11.86
N VAL A 213 6.94 -13.92 11.02
CA VAL A 213 6.41 -15.21 11.45
C VAL A 213 7.50 -16.09 12.04
N THR A 214 8.66 -16.18 11.39
CA THR A 214 9.80 -17.00 11.85
C THR A 214 10.31 -16.50 13.20
N ARG A 215 10.45 -15.20 13.39
CA ARG A 215 10.97 -14.60 14.61
C ARG A 215 9.96 -14.67 15.76
N PHE A 216 8.74 -14.18 15.56
CA PHE A 216 7.82 -13.87 16.66
C PHE A 216 6.75 -14.93 16.92
N TYR A 217 6.48 -15.78 15.94
CA TYR A 217 5.52 -16.90 16.10
C TYR A 217 6.19 -18.27 16.23
N ASN A 218 7.53 -18.33 16.14
CA ASN A 218 8.25 -19.56 16.25
C ASN A 218 9.20 -19.51 17.47
N GLY A 219 8.75 -20.07 18.58
CA GLY A 219 9.50 -20.10 19.83
C GLY A 219 10.86 -20.80 19.80
N PHE A 220 11.20 -21.46 18.68
CA PHE A 220 12.53 -22.05 18.50
C PHE A 220 13.58 -21.00 18.11
N PHE A 221 13.23 -20.03 17.28
CA PHE A 221 14.19 -19.04 16.78
C PHE A 221 14.39 -17.86 17.72
N GLU A 222 13.35 -17.42 18.39
CA GLU A 222 13.42 -16.22 19.24
C GLU A 222 14.54 -16.23 20.29
N PRO A 223 14.77 -17.35 21.05
CA PRO A 223 15.84 -17.38 22.07
C PRO A 223 17.25 -17.25 21.50
N ILE A 224 17.46 -17.59 20.23
CA ILE A 224 18.76 -17.55 19.56
C ILE A 224 18.92 -16.32 18.65
N TRP A 225 17.88 -15.49 18.51
CA TRP A 225 17.89 -14.30 17.67
C TRP A 225 18.46 -13.08 18.39
N ASN A 226 19.71 -13.17 18.79
CA ASN A 226 20.38 -12.13 19.54
C ASN A 226 21.90 -12.15 19.26
N ARG A 227 22.60 -11.08 19.70
CA ARG A 227 24.04 -10.89 19.47
C ARG A 227 24.96 -12.00 20.01
N LYS A 228 24.45 -12.88 20.86
CA LYS A 228 25.25 -13.99 21.41
C LYS A 228 25.39 -15.11 20.39
N TYR A 229 24.37 -15.29 19.54
CA TYR A 229 24.29 -16.40 18.59
C TYR A 229 24.34 -15.94 17.13
N VAL A 230 23.96 -14.68 16.84
CA VAL A 230 24.00 -14.11 15.50
C VAL A 230 25.25 -13.23 15.39
N ASP A 231 26.17 -13.64 14.53
CA ASP A 231 27.41 -12.89 14.26
C ASP A 231 27.13 -11.64 13.40
N ARG A 232 26.37 -11.82 12.31
CA ARG A 232 26.03 -10.71 11.39
C ARG A 232 24.73 -10.96 10.66
N VAL A 233 24.17 -9.88 10.13
CA VAL A 233 22.98 -9.88 9.25
C VAL A 233 23.39 -9.31 7.90
N GLU A 234 23.12 -10.06 6.85
CA GLU A 234 23.34 -9.65 5.46
C GLU A 234 21.98 -9.55 4.76
N ILE A 235 21.66 -8.39 4.19
CA ILE A 235 20.42 -8.13 3.46
C ILE A 235 20.76 -7.84 2.01
N THR A 236 20.37 -8.73 1.11
CA THR A 236 20.58 -8.57 -0.33
C THR A 236 19.25 -8.34 -1.03
N ALA A 237 19.17 -7.24 -1.79
CA ALA A 237 18.05 -6.96 -2.69
C ALA A 237 18.58 -6.95 -4.13
N ALA A 238 18.25 -8.01 -4.87
CA ALA A 238 18.61 -8.14 -6.27
C ALA A 238 17.33 -8.10 -7.14
N GLU A 239 17.31 -7.24 -8.13
CA GLU A 239 16.22 -7.13 -9.09
C GLU A 239 16.64 -7.75 -10.43
N LYS A 240 15.73 -8.53 -11.04
CA LYS A 240 15.98 -9.11 -12.37
C LYS A 240 15.83 -8.09 -13.51
N ILE A 241 15.08 -7.02 -13.25
CA ILE A 241 14.77 -5.97 -14.23
C ILE A 241 15.66 -4.78 -13.94
N GLY A 242 16.39 -4.32 -14.94
CA GLY A 242 17.17 -3.10 -14.86
C GLY A 242 16.31 -1.83 -14.78
N VAL A 243 16.96 -0.67 -14.78
CA VAL A 243 16.30 0.64 -14.65
C VAL A 243 15.30 0.92 -15.78
N GLY A 244 15.56 0.41 -17.00
CA GLY A 244 14.68 0.59 -18.17
C GLY A 244 14.33 2.06 -18.39
N ASP A 245 13.07 2.34 -18.72
CA ASP A 245 12.56 3.69 -18.99
C ASP A 245 12.51 4.62 -17.77
N ARG A 246 12.85 4.11 -16.56
CA ARG A 246 12.90 4.89 -15.32
C ARG A 246 14.23 5.60 -15.07
N GLY A 247 15.09 5.71 -16.08
CA GLY A 247 16.41 6.34 -15.97
C GLY A 247 16.36 7.75 -15.36
N GLY A 248 15.45 8.60 -15.80
CA GLY A 248 15.30 9.95 -15.28
C GLY A 248 14.86 10.01 -13.80
N TYR A 249 14.01 9.08 -13.36
CA TYR A 249 13.66 8.94 -11.95
C TYR A 249 14.87 8.47 -11.13
N TYR A 250 15.59 7.46 -11.62
CA TYR A 250 16.73 6.90 -10.93
C TYR A 250 17.91 7.88 -10.83
N ASP A 251 18.07 8.71 -11.84
CA ASP A 251 19.09 9.78 -11.87
C ASP A 251 18.85 10.82 -10.75
N SER A 252 17.60 11.13 -10.47
CA SER A 252 17.22 12.08 -9.43
C SER A 252 17.17 11.47 -8.02
N SER A 253 16.79 10.21 -7.86
CA SER A 253 16.65 9.56 -6.55
C SER A 253 17.91 8.76 -6.14
N GLY A 254 18.50 8.00 -7.03
CA GLY A 254 19.63 7.10 -6.78
C GLY A 254 19.30 5.90 -5.91
N ALA A 255 20.17 4.89 -5.90
CA ALA A 255 19.98 3.65 -5.15
C ALA A 255 19.86 3.85 -3.64
N MET A 256 20.56 4.85 -3.08
CA MET A 256 20.53 5.12 -1.65
C MET A 256 19.11 5.47 -1.18
N ARG A 257 18.45 6.41 -1.84
CA ARG A 257 17.11 6.85 -1.47
C ARG A 257 16.04 5.85 -1.90
N ASP A 258 16.19 5.25 -3.10
CA ASP A 258 15.17 4.38 -3.65
C ASP A 258 15.14 3.00 -2.97
N MET A 259 16.30 2.42 -2.67
CA MET A 259 16.41 1.06 -2.15
C MET A 259 16.82 0.99 -0.68
N ILE A 260 17.89 1.70 -0.28
CA ILE A 260 18.46 1.52 1.05
C ILE A 260 17.60 2.22 2.10
N GLN A 261 17.34 3.51 1.95
CA GLN A 261 16.60 4.29 2.95
C GLN A 261 15.14 3.84 3.13
N ASN A 262 14.51 3.36 2.08
CA ASN A 262 13.16 2.82 2.18
C ASN A 262 13.18 1.32 2.52
N HIS A 263 13.45 0.49 1.53
CA HIS A 263 13.21 -0.95 1.63
C HIS A 263 14.17 -1.67 2.56
N LEU A 264 15.50 -1.47 2.39
CA LEU A 264 16.48 -2.24 3.16
C LEU A 264 16.49 -1.85 4.64
N LEU A 265 16.26 -0.58 4.97
CA LEU A 265 16.16 -0.16 6.36
C LEU A 265 14.89 -0.69 7.04
N GLN A 266 13.78 -0.80 6.34
CA GLN A 266 12.57 -1.42 6.87
C GLN A 266 12.78 -2.92 7.12
N VAL A 267 13.43 -3.62 6.19
CA VAL A 267 13.77 -5.04 6.39
C VAL A 267 14.74 -5.19 7.58
N LEU A 268 15.75 -4.33 7.67
CA LEU A 268 16.67 -4.32 8.81
C LEU A 268 15.94 -4.10 10.13
N ALA A 269 14.98 -3.17 10.16
CA ALA A 269 14.20 -2.92 11.36
C ALA A 269 13.40 -4.16 11.78
N ILE A 270 12.72 -4.85 10.86
CA ILE A 270 12.01 -6.10 11.14
C ILE A 270 12.97 -7.19 11.66
N VAL A 271 14.17 -7.27 11.10
CA VAL A 271 15.18 -8.27 11.52
C VAL A 271 15.74 -7.94 12.90
N ALA A 272 15.91 -6.66 13.26
CA ALA A 272 16.65 -6.22 14.44
C ALA A 272 15.75 -5.73 15.60
N MET A 273 14.46 -5.46 15.37
CA MET A 273 13.57 -4.98 16.42
C MET A 273 13.36 -6.04 17.52
N GLU A 274 13.07 -5.58 18.74
CA GLU A 274 12.66 -6.46 19.82
C GLU A 274 11.23 -7.01 19.56
N PRO A 275 10.87 -8.17 20.14
CA PRO A 275 9.50 -8.67 20.07
C PRO A 275 8.52 -7.66 20.65
N PRO A 276 7.48 -7.26 19.90
CA PRO A 276 6.47 -6.39 20.45
C PRO A 276 5.65 -7.12 21.53
N VAL A 277 5.29 -6.42 22.60
CA VAL A 277 4.51 -6.98 23.73
C VAL A 277 3.11 -7.43 23.25
N ILE A 278 2.52 -6.66 22.34
CA ILE A 278 1.27 -6.98 21.67
C ILE A 278 1.54 -6.91 20.18
N PHE A 279 1.01 -7.87 19.44
CA PHE A 279 1.23 -7.94 17.99
C PHE A 279 0.18 -7.09 17.25
N ASP A 280 0.26 -5.77 17.44
CA ASP A 280 -0.55 -4.77 16.74
C ASP A 280 0.32 -3.79 15.95
N SER A 281 -0.32 -2.97 15.13
CA SER A 281 0.37 -2.03 14.23
C SER A 281 1.21 -0.99 14.97
N ASP A 282 0.74 -0.51 16.12
CA ASP A 282 1.42 0.56 16.86
C ASP A 282 2.64 0.01 17.61
N SER A 283 2.50 -1.15 18.23
CA SER A 283 3.62 -1.84 18.89
C SER A 283 4.73 -2.20 17.92
N ILE A 284 4.39 -2.71 16.72
CA ILE A 284 5.36 -3.00 15.66
C ILE A 284 6.06 -1.71 15.20
N ARG A 285 5.32 -0.62 14.97
CA ARG A 285 5.89 0.68 14.61
C ARG A 285 6.85 1.21 15.68
N ASN A 286 6.45 1.11 16.94
CA ASN A 286 7.27 1.57 18.07
C ASN A 286 8.59 0.81 18.15
N GLU A 287 8.59 -0.51 18.00
CA GLU A 287 9.82 -1.30 17.99
C GLU A 287 10.68 -1.01 16.75
N THR A 288 10.06 -0.79 15.58
CA THR A 288 10.75 -0.35 14.36
C THR A 288 11.46 0.99 14.58
N VAL A 289 10.78 1.96 15.19
CA VAL A 289 11.36 3.29 15.50
C VAL A 289 12.54 3.18 16.46
N LYS A 290 12.44 2.36 17.51
CA LYS A 290 13.56 2.11 18.44
C LYS A 290 14.79 1.59 17.70
N THR A 291 14.62 0.65 16.78
CA THR A 291 15.73 0.11 15.98
C THR A 291 16.45 1.21 15.19
N HIS A 292 15.72 2.15 14.61
CA HIS A 292 16.30 3.29 13.89
C HIS A 292 16.98 4.31 14.82
N GLN A 293 16.48 4.47 16.04
CA GLN A 293 17.07 5.37 17.05
C GLN A 293 18.40 4.83 17.60
N TYR A 294 18.50 3.52 17.91
CA TYR A 294 19.73 2.88 18.37
C TYR A 294 20.87 3.06 17.36
N ARG A 295 20.59 3.09 16.07
CA ARG A 295 21.58 3.34 15.03
C ARG A 295 22.22 4.74 15.13
N LYS A 296 21.51 5.75 15.62
CA LYS A 296 22.07 7.10 15.84
C LYS A 296 23.09 7.12 16.99
N CYS A 297 22.91 6.28 18.00
CA CYS A 297 23.78 6.21 19.16
C CYS A 297 25.12 5.51 18.89
N THR A 298 25.15 4.54 17.96
CA THR A 298 26.35 3.77 17.62
C THR A 298 27.28 4.49 16.64
N GLN A 299 26.83 5.52 15.93
CA GLN A 299 27.67 6.28 14.99
C GLN A 299 28.71 7.20 15.67
N ALA A 300 28.60 7.43 16.96
CA ALA A 300 29.56 8.27 17.70
C ALA A 300 30.89 7.56 18.09
N GLY A 301 31.01 6.24 17.87
CA GLY A 301 32.20 5.51 18.33
C GLY A 301 32.55 4.19 17.61
N ASP A 302 31.81 3.72 16.62
CA ASP A 302 32.06 2.41 16.01
C ASP A 302 32.19 2.48 14.48
N THR A 303 33.43 2.35 13.99
CA THR A 303 33.77 2.34 12.55
C THR A 303 33.50 0.98 11.90
N ARG A 304 32.28 0.48 11.92
CA ARG A 304 31.91 -0.69 11.08
C ARG A 304 31.33 -0.22 9.76
N THR A 305 32.11 -0.41 8.72
CA THR A 305 31.90 0.05 7.36
C THR A 305 30.73 -0.68 6.69
N ILE A 306 29.79 0.08 6.12
CA ILE A 306 28.80 -0.46 5.20
C ILE A 306 29.48 -0.56 3.83
N HIS A 307 29.75 -1.76 3.36
CA HIS A 307 30.22 -1.98 1.99
C HIS A 307 29.02 -2.10 1.04
N SER A 308 28.91 -1.19 0.09
CA SER A 308 28.03 -1.34 -1.07
C SER A 308 28.84 -1.97 -2.19
N TYR A 309 28.44 -3.13 -2.64
CA TYR A 309 28.96 -3.72 -3.88
C TYR A 309 28.09 -3.27 -5.04
N SER A 310 28.68 -2.49 -5.96
CA SER A 310 28.14 -2.26 -7.30
C SER A 310 28.89 -3.18 -8.26
N SER A 311 28.19 -4.10 -8.85
CA SER A 311 28.64 -4.79 -10.07
C SER A 311 27.71 -4.49 -11.20
#